data_b3532724e5352b467f9247cb974e0cd3
#
_entry.id   b3532724e5352b467f9247cb974e0cd3
#
_cell.length_a   1.000
_cell.length_b   1.000
_cell.length_c   1.000
_cell.angle_alpha   90.00
_cell.angle_beta   90.00
_cell.angle_gamma   90.00
#
_symmetry.space_group_name_H-M   'P 1'
#
loop_
_entity.id
_entity.type
_entity.pdbx_description
1 polymer ?
#
loop_
_entity_poly.entity_id
_entity_poly.type
_entity_poly.pdbx_seq_one_letter_code
_entity_poly.pdbx_strand_id
1 'polypeptide(L)' 'MRLIDRIIKKFEEEAIEFASVGMEEEAKASRKLASKYTEMKYNGHTHSIRSEIEEYERGNKL' A
#
# COMPACT_ATOMS: atom_id res chain seq x y z
N MET A 1 14.02 6.04 4.22
CA MET A 1 12.92 5.09 3.96
C MET A 1 12.49 5.17 2.51
N ARG A 2 12.42 4.04 1.85
CA ARG A 2 12.01 4.01 0.45
C ARG A 2 10.53 4.33 0.31
N LEU A 3 10.17 4.89 -0.84
CA LEU A 3 8.79 5.26 -1.13
C LEU A 3 7.85 4.05 -1.05
N ILE A 4 8.27 2.90 -1.57
CA ILE A 4 7.48 1.68 -1.52
C ILE A 4 7.25 1.22 -0.07
N ASP A 5 8.24 1.36 0.80
CA ASP A 5 8.10 1.01 2.21
C ASP A 5 7.06 1.89 2.91
N ARG A 6 7.04 3.17 2.57
CA ARG A 6 6.05 4.11 3.12
C ARG A 6 4.64 3.74 2.69
N ILE A 7 4.47 3.33 1.45
CA ILE A 7 3.16 2.92 0.93
C ILE A 7 2.69 1.63 1.58
N ILE A 8 3.57 0.64 1.70
CA ILE A 8 3.26 -0.62 2.38
C ILE A 8 2.83 -0.34 3.81
N LYS A 9 3.59 0.48 4.52
CA LYS A 9 3.28 0.85 5.89
C LYS A 9 1.93 1.55 5.99
N LYS A 10 1.64 2.43 5.07
CA LYS A 10 0.36 3.14 5.05
C LYS A 10 -0.82 2.19 4.89
N PHE A 11 -0.72 1.23 3.98
CA PHE A 11 -1.78 0.24 3.81
C PHE A 11 -1.93 -0.65 5.04
N GLU A 12 -0.84 -1.01 5.69
CA GLU A 12 -0.90 -1.79 6.92
C GLU A 12 -1.59 -1.01 8.04
N GLU A 13 -1.27 0.27 8.19
CA GLU A 13 -1.90 1.13 9.17
C GLU A 13 -3.38 1.32 8.88
N GLU A 14 -3.75 1.52 7.63
CA GLU A 14 -5.15 1.64 7.22
C GLU A 14 -5.92 0.35 7.53
N ALA A 15 -5.29 -0.81 7.30
CA ALA A 15 -5.92 -2.08 7.62
C ALA A 15 -6.24 -2.19 9.12
N ILE A 16 -5.32 -1.75 9.96
CA ILE A 16 -5.52 -1.76 11.41
C ILE A 16 -6.66 -0.81 11.78
N GLU A 17 -6.69 0.38 11.20
CA GLU A 17 -7.75 1.35 11.47
C GLU A 17 -9.12 0.83 11.03
N PHE A 18 -9.22 0.26 9.84
CA PHE A 18 -10.47 -0.32 9.36
C PHE A 18 -10.93 -1.46 10.26
N ALA A 19 -10.01 -2.33 10.67
CA ALA A 19 -10.36 -3.44 11.55
C ALA A 19 -10.85 -2.94 12.91
N SER A 20 -10.27 -1.86 13.43
CA SER A 20 -10.65 -1.32 14.74
C SER A 20 -12.05 -0.72 14.76
N VAL A 21 -12.55 -0.27 13.61
CA VAL A 21 -13.92 0.25 13.51
C VAL A 21 -14.91 -0.76 12.92
N GLY A 22 -14.50 -2.00 12.77
CA GLY A 22 -15.37 -3.07 12.28
C GLY A 22 -15.50 -3.17 10.77
N MET A 23 -14.71 -2.45 10.01
CA MET A 23 -14.74 -2.48 8.55
C MET A 23 -13.79 -3.56 8.03
N GLU A 24 -14.17 -4.81 8.23
CA GLU A 24 -13.30 -5.95 7.93
C GLU A 24 -12.99 -6.12 6.44
N GLU A 25 -13.93 -5.84 5.56
CA GLU A 25 -13.71 -5.97 4.12
C GLU A 25 -12.66 -4.98 3.64
N GLU A 26 -12.76 -3.74 4.09
CA GLU A 26 -11.79 -2.71 3.77
C GLU A 26 -10.42 -3.04 4.37
N ALA A 27 -10.41 -3.58 5.58
CA ALA A 27 -9.17 -4.03 6.21
C ALA A 27 -8.49 -5.14 5.39
N LYS A 28 -9.26 -6.10 4.90
CA LYS A 28 -8.74 -7.16 4.04
C LYS A 28 -8.20 -6.62 2.73
N ALA A 29 -8.90 -5.67 2.12
CA ALA A 29 -8.44 -5.04 0.88
C ALA A 29 -7.12 -4.31 1.09
N SER A 30 -6.99 -3.57 2.18
CA SER A 30 -5.75 -2.87 2.51
C SER A 30 -4.60 -3.83 2.75
N ARG A 31 -4.84 -4.94 3.46
CA ARG A 31 -3.82 -5.98 3.68
C ARG A 31 -3.39 -6.63 2.37
N LYS A 32 -4.33 -6.85 1.48
CA LYS A 32 -4.06 -7.44 0.17
C LYS A 32 -3.15 -6.55 -0.66
N LEU A 33 -3.42 -5.24 -0.63
CA LEU A 33 -2.59 -4.26 -1.30
C LEU A 33 -1.19 -4.21 -0.68
N ALA A 34 -1.09 -4.22 0.64
CA ALA A 34 0.19 -4.25 1.32
C ALA A 34 1.01 -5.48 0.92
N SER A 35 0.37 -6.65 0.88
CA SER A 35 1.02 -7.89 0.44
C SER A 35 1.48 -7.81 -1.01
N LYS A 36 0.64 -7.27 -1.88
CA LYS A 36 0.96 -7.11 -3.29
C LYS A 36 2.22 -6.27 -3.48
N TYR A 37 2.28 -5.11 -2.83
CA TYR A 37 3.46 -4.24 -2.93
C TYR A 37 4.69 -4.85 -2.28
N THR A 38 4.51 -5.60 -1.20
CA THR A 38 5.61 -6.32 -0.58
C THR A 38 6.21 -7.36 -1.52
N GLU A 39 5.37 -8.15 -2.19
CA GLU A 39 5.83 -9.12 -3.18
C GLU A 39 6.56 -8.46 -4.34
N MET A 40 6.01 -7.38 -4.85
CA MET A 40 6.64 -6.64 -5.94
C MET A 40 8.00 -6.11 -5.55
N LYS A 41 8.15 -5.64 -4.31
CA LYS A 41 9.42 -5.17 -3.78
C LYS A 41 10.47 -6.28 -3.79
N TYR A 42 10.10 -7.47 -3.32
CA TYR A 42 11.03 -8.61 -3.25
C TYR A 42 11.32 -9.23 -4.62
N ASN A 43 10.36 -9.16 -5.53
CA ASN A 43 10.53 -9.72 -6.88
C ASN A 43 11.24 -8.80 -7.86
N GLY A 44 11.63 -7.62 -7.43
CA GLY A 44 12.42 -6.71 -8.25
C GLY A 44 11.65 -5.97 -9.33
N HIS A 45 10.33 -5.92 -9.24
CA HIS A 45 9.48 -5.17 -10.19
C HIS A 45 9.48 -3.67 -9.89
N THR A 46 10.65 -3.12 -9.61
CA THR A 46 10.78 -1.74 -9.16
C THR A 46 10.37 -0.73 -10.24
N HIS A 47 10.51 -1.07 -11.51
CA HIS A 47 10.20 -0.16 -12.61
C HIS A 47 8.71 0.13 -12.72
N SER A 48 7.90 -0.93 -12.75
CA SER A 48 6.44 -0.79 -12.81
C SER A 48 5.87 -0.18 -11.54
N ILE A 49 6.42 -0.57 -10.40
CA ILE A 49 6.00 -0.05 -9.10
C ILE A 49 6.22 1.45 -9.01
N ARG A 50 7.32 1.93 -9.56
CA ARG A 50 7.66 3.36 -9.49
C ARG A 50 6.60 4.22 -10.14
N SER A 51 6.09 3.81 -11.29
CA SER A 51 5.01 4.53 -11.95
C SER A 51 3.72 4.52 -11.13
N GLU A 52 3.34 3.39 -10.57
CA GLU A 52 2.15 3.26 -9.74
C GLU A 52 2.25 4.13 -8.48
N ILE A 53 3.42 4.14 -7.87
CA ILE A 53 3.67 4.94 -6.67
C ILE A 53 3.58 6.43 -6.99
N GLU A 54 4.13 6.86 -8.09
CA GLU A 54 4.07 8.26 -8.52
C GLU A 54 2.62 8.70 -8.76
N GLU A 55 1.82 7.87 -9.40
CA GLU A 55 0.41 8.15 -9.60
C GLU A 55 -0.36 8.24 -8.28
N TYR A 56 -0.08 7.33 -7.38
CA TYR A 56 -0.69 7.33 -6.06
C TYR A 56 -0.38 8.63 -5.31
N GLU A 57 0.87 9.04 -5.33
CA GLU A 57 1.27 10.28 -4.65
C GLU A 57 0.68 11.53 -5.28
N ARG A 58 0.56 11.53 -6.60
CA ARG A 58 -0.11 12.64 -7.30
C ARG A 58 -1.57 12.77 -6.88
N GLY A 59 -2.25 11.64 -6.78
CA GLY A 59 -3.63 11.60 -6.34
C GLY A 59 -3.80 12.13 -4.92
N ASN A 60 -2.85 11.83 -4.05
CA ASN A 60 -2.90 12.26 -2.66
C ASN A 60 -2.56 13.74 -2.44
N LYS A 61 -1.93 14.36 -3.39
CA LYS A 61 -1.57 15.78 -3.28
C LYS A 61 -2.70 16.72 -3.69
N LEU A 62 -3.75 16.17 -4.19
CA LEU A 62 -4.94 16.93 -4.52
C LEU A 62 -5.82 17.12 -3.30
#